data_6396ab7992a374d1e56904cb8f6f1ab2
#
_entry.id   6396ab7992a374d1e56904cb8f6f1ab2
#
_cell.length_a   1.000
_cell.length_b   1.000
_cell.length_c   1.000
_cell.angle_alpha   90.00
_cell.angle_beta   90.00
_cell.angle_gamma   90.00
#
_symmetry.space_group_name_H-M   'P 1'
#
loop_
_entity.id
_entity.type
_entity.pdbx_description
1 polymer ?
#
loop_
_entity_poly.entity_id
_entity_poly.type
_entity_poly.pdbx_seq_one_letter_code
_entity_poly.pdbx_strand_id
1 'polypeptide(L)'
;MYKRQWYSQKIRGEKIYENKTPSEIKKVFRLEEKNKQCKPEDVLSHLDKNLLKYSNFNPSPNYYGYITGSGNQIGVIGEFLKSALNQNNLKWHSAPANTEIEKICIDWISKFIGYYNKKNAGVFVSGGSVANLMNIAIIRKIKGHDSINKDGIYGNKTMRIYVSKESHSSIDKAMDILGLGINNLVKIEVDDEFKLQPKLLREKIREDLN
;
A
#
# COMPACT_ATOMS: atom_id res chain seq x y z
N MET A 1 -16.12 -20.69 -17.73
CA MET A 1 -15.15 -21.26 -18.67
C MET A 1 -14.44 -20.18 -19.50
N TYR A 2 -15.12 -19.27 -20.16
CA TYR A 2 -14.54 -18.21 -21.00
C TYR A 2 -13.50 -17.29 -20.32
N LYS A 3 -13.71 -16.86 -19.06
CA LYS A 3 -12.79 -15.95 -18.35
C LYS A 3 -11.44 -16.57 -18.02
N ARG A 4 -11.37 -17.86 -17.74
CA ARG A 4 -10.11 -18.57 -17.46
C ARG A 4 -9.25 -18.72 -18.71
N GLN A 5 -9.87 -19.00 -19.86
CA GLN A 5 -9.18 -19.07 -21.15
C GLN A 5 -8.69 -17.69 -21.59
N TRP A 6 -9.52 -16.65 -21.44
CA TRP A 6 -9.14 -15.27 -21.75
C TRP A 6 -7.90 -14.84 -20.97
N TYR A 7 -7.89 -15.06 -19.64
CA TYR A 7 -6.77 -14.69 -18.78
C TYR A 7 -5.49 -15.46 -19.15
N SER A 8 -5.58 -16.77 -19.35
CA SER A 8 -4.42 -17.61 -19.66
C SER A 8 -3.87 -17.44 -21.07
N GLN A 9 -4.71 -17.12 -22.04
CA GLN A 9 -4.29 -16.88 -23.43
C GLN A 9 -3.72 -15.49 -23.64
N LYS A 10 -4.33 -14.45 -23.04
CA LYS A 10 -3.83 -13.08 -23.13
C LYS A 10 -2.51 -12.87 -22.38
N ILE A 11 -2.30 -13.53 -21.25
CA ILE A 11 -1.06 -13.42 -20.47
C ILE A 11 0.21 -13.76 -21.28
N ARG A 12 0.11 -14.68 -22.24
CA ARG A 12 1.28 -15.18 -22.97
C ARG A 12 1.65 -14.41 -24.22
N GLY A 13 0.74 -13.62 -24.76
CA GLY A 13 0.91 -12.97 -26.06
C GLY A 13 0.94 -11.43 -26.05
N GLU A 14 0.57 -10.79 -24.96
CA GLU A 14 0.50 -9.34 -24.88
C GLU A 14 1.88 -8.73 -24.65
N LYS A 15 2.11 -7.57 -25.27
CA LYS A 15 3.26 -6.73 -24.97
C LYS A 15 3.21 -6.30 -23.52
N ILE A 16 4.36 -6.30 -22.84
CA ILE A 16 4.50 -5.87 -21.44
C ILE A 16 4.22 -4.38 -21.30
N TYR A 17 4.62 -3.60 -22.31
CA TYR A 17 4.53 -2.15 -22.29
C TYR A 17 4.43 -1.59 -23.71
N GLU A 18 3.53 -0.64 -23.93
CA GLU A 18 3.48 0.19 -25.14
C GLU A 18 4.18 1.53 -24.86
N ASN A 19 5.26 1.78 -25.57
CA ASN A 19 6.01 3.03 -25.42
C ASN A 19 5.24 4.20 -26.05
N LYS A 20 4.38 4.83 -25.26
CA LYS A 20 3.56 5.98 -25.62
C LYS A 20 3.77 7.13 -24.66
N THR A 21 3.72 8.33 -25.17
CA THR A 21 3.80 9.53 -24.33
C THR A 21 2.50 9.73 -23.53
N PRO A 22 2.55 10.40 -22.38
CA PRO A 22 1.34 10.73 -21.62
C PRO A 22 0.30 11.47 -22.44
N SER A 23 0.72 12.33 -23.38
CA SER A 23 -0.18 13.09 -24.26
C SER A 23 -0.92 12.19 -25.26
N GLU A 24 -0.27 11.16 -25.79
CA GLU A 24 -0.90 10.19 -26.68
C GLU A 24 -1.93 9.34 -25.93
N ILE A 25 -1.56 8.84 -24.74
CA ILE A 25 -2.47 8.06 -23.90
C ILE A 25 -3.67 8.92 -23.48
N LYS A 26 -3.43 10.17 -23.06
CA LYS A 26 -4.50 11.08 -22.68
C LYS A 26 -5.51 11.30 -23.82
N LYS A 27 -5.07 11.38 -25.08
CA LYS A 27 -5.97 11.50 -26.24
C LYS A 27 -6.89 10.29 -26.40
N VAL A 28 -6.38 9.07 -26.14
CA VAL A 28 -7.14 7.83 -26.25
C VAL A 28 -8.25 7.76 -25.20
N PHE A 29 -7.95 8.20 -23.97
CA PHE A 29 -8.88 8.15 -22.82
C PHE A 29 -9.63 9.46 -22.59
N ARG A 30 -9.43 10.47 -23.44
CA ARG A 30 -10.19 11.71 -23.39
C ARG A 30 -11.62 11.42 -23.84
N LEU A 31 -12.47 11.14 -22.88
CA LEU A 31 -13.92 11.21 -23.06
C LEU A 31 -14.23 12.69 -23.29
N GLU A 32 -14.70 13.03 -24.50
CA GLU A 32 -15.28 14.35 -24.68
C GLU A 32 -16.47 14.44 -23.71
N GLU A 33 -16.52 15.50 -22.93
CA GLU A 33 -17.64 15.84 -22.05
C GLU A 33 -18.90 16.16 -22.88
N LYS A 34 -19.31 15.24 -23.70
CA LYS A 34 -20.61 15.29 -24.33
C LYS A 34 -21.56 14.59 -23.40
N ASN A 35 -22.56 15.29 -22.92
CA ASN A 35 -23.73 14.79 -22.18
C ASN A 35 -24.51 13.71 -22.95
N LYS A 36 -23.82 12.78 -23.58
CA LYS A 36 -24.38 11.65 -24.28
C LYS A 36 -24.28 10.42 -23.39
N GLN A 37 -25.44 9.86 -23.08
CA GLN A 37 -25.51 8.54 -22.46
C GLN A 37 -24.75 7.54 -23.36
N CYS A 38 -23.73 6.90 -22.82
CA CYS A 38 -23.02 5.80 -23.46
C CYS A 38 -23.68 4.48 -23.06
N LYS A 39 -23.83 3.58 -24.01
CA LYS A 39 -24.25 2.21 -23.68
C LYS A 39 -23.12 1.49 -22.91
N PRO A 40 -23.45 0.67 -21.91
CA PRO A 40 -22.43 -0.10 -21.17
C PRO A 40 -21.51 -0.92 -22.07
N GLU A 41 -22.04 -1.45 -23.18
CA GLU A 41 -21.30 -2.26 -24.15
C GLU A 41 -20.20 -1.45 -24.87
N ASP A 42 -20.48 -0.17 -25.16
CA ASP A 42 -19.51 0.73 -25.81
C ASP A 42 -18.37 1.07 -24.85
N VAL A 43 -18.69 1.29 -23.57
CA VAL A 43 -17.69 1.52 -22.51
C VAL A 43 -16.81 0.27 -22.34
N LEU A 44 -17.41 -0.90 -22.24
CA LEU A 44 -16.67 -2.17 -22.10
C LEU A 44 -15.79 -2.44 -23.31
N SER A 45 -16.30 -2.18 -24.54
CA SER A 45 -15.52 -2.32 -25.77
C SER A 45 -14.34 -1.35 -25.81
N HIS A 46 -14.53 -0.10 -25.37
CA HIS A 46 -13.47 0.88 -25.28
C HIS A 46 -12.38 0.47 -24.28
N LEU A 47 -12.78 -0.01 -23.11
CA LEU A 47 -11.86 -0.51 -22.08
C LEU A 47 -11.08 -1.73 -22.56
N ASP A 48 -11.74 -2.70 -23.19
CA ASP A 48 -11.07 -3.91 -23.70
C ASP A 48 -10.01 -3.57 -24.76
N LYS A 49 -10.32 -2.63 -25.66
CA LYS A 49 -9.38 -2.22 -26.72
C LYS A 49 -8.23 -1.37 -26.23
N ASN A 50 -8.46 -0.51 -25.25
CA ASN A 50 -7.50 0.54 -24.91
C ASN A 50 -6.84 0.33 -23.53
N LEU A 51 -7.59 -0.08 -22.50
CA LEU A 51 -7.04 -0.21 -21.16
C LEU A 51 -5.91 -1.24 -21.10
N LEU A 52 -6.14 -2.45 -21.62
CA LEU A 52 -5.12 -3.49 -21.64
C LEU A 52 -3.90 -3.10 -22.48
N LYS A 53 -4.15 -2.49 -23.63
CA LYS A 53 -3.09 -2.08 -24.58
C LYS A 53 -2.12 -1.07 -23.96
N TYR A 54 -2.62 -0.12 -23.17
CA TYR A 54 -1.81 0.98 -22.60
C TYR A 54 -1.49 0.79 -21.12
N SER A 55 -1.80 -0.36 -20.55
CA SER A 55 -1.39 -0.73 -19.18
C SER A 55 -0.07 -1.49 -19.19
N ASN A 56 0.69 -1.39 -18.11
CA ASN A 56 1.76 -2.33 -17.84
C ASN A 56 1.17 -3.70 -17.56
N PHE A 57 1.62 -4.72 -18.30
CA PHE A 57 1.08 -6.05 -18.16
C PHE A 57 1.84 -6.87 -17.10
N ASN A 58 1.65 -6.49 -15.84
CA ASN A 58 2.30 -7.12 -14.68
C ASN A 58 2.09 -8.64 -14.58
N PRO A 59 0.94 -9.23 -15.03
CA PRO A 59 0.75 -10.67 -15.00
C PRO A 59 1.61 -11.45 -16.01
N SER A 60 2.30 -10.78 -16.93
CA SER A 60 3.15 -11.45 -17.91
C SER A 60 4.30 -12.21 -17.24
N PRO A 61 4.58 -13.47 -17.63
CA PRO A 61 5.74 -14.20 -17.14
C PRO A 61 7.08 -13.54 -17.52
N ASN A 62 7.09 -12.61 -18.46
CA ASN A 62 8.25 -11.85 -18.90
C ASN A 62 8.35 -10.46 -18.25
N TYR A 63 7.48 -10.14 -17.26
CA TYR A 63 7.55 -8.90 -16.54
C TYR A 63 8.52 -9.00 -15.35
N TYR A 64 9.64 -8.31 -15.43
CA TYR A 64 10.71 -8.32 -14.42
C TYR A 64 10.85 -6.98 -13.69
N GLY A 65 9.96 -6.02 -13.96
CA GLY A 65 10.03 -4.69 -13.35
C GLY A 65 9.36 -4.64 -11.98
N TYR A 66 9.97 -3.91 -11.06
CA TYR A 66 9.45 -3.66 -9.72
C TYR A 66 9.21 -4.93 -8.87
N ILE A 67 8.57 -4.76 -7.71
CA ILE A 67 8.15 -5.86 -6.82
C ILE A 67 6.63 -5.99 -6.94
N THR A 68 6.19 -6.64 -8.00
CA THR A 68 4.75 -6.82 -8.29
C THR A 68 4.41 -8.30 -8.41
N GLY A 69 3.28 -8.69 -7.86
CA GLY A 69 2.72 -10.03 -8.04
C GLY A 69 1.68 -10.06 -9.17
N SER A 70 1.43 -11.24 -9.71
CA SER A 70 0.29 -11.48 -10.59
C SER A 70 -1.01 -11.54 -9.80
N GLY A 71 -2.14 -11.27 -10.47
CA GLY A 71 -3.45 -11.43 -9.88
C GLY A 71 -3.77 -12.91 -9.57
N ASN A 72 -4.56 -13.14 -8.53
CA ASN A 72 -5.09 -14.43 -8.16
C ASN A 72 -6.57 -14.53 -8.56
N GLN A 73 -6.98 -15.64 -9.19
CA GLN A 73 -8.37 -15.81 -9.66
C GLN A 73 -9.41 -15.74 -8.52
N ILE A 74 -9.09 -16.31 -7.36
CA ILE A 74 -9.97 -16.25 -6.19
C ILE A 74 -10.03 -14.83 -5.64
N GLY A 75 -8.90 -14.10 -5.63
CA GLY A 75 -8.86 -12.69 -5.28
C GLY A 75 -9.74 -11.82 -6.18
N VAL A 76 -9.77 -12.08 -7.49
CA VAL A 76 -10.66 -11.37 -8.44
C VAL A 76 -12.13 -11.60 -8.09
N ILE A 77 -12.52 -12.83 -7.72
CA ILE A 77 -13.88 -13.14 -7.28
C ILE A 77 -14.19 -12.44 -5.96
N GLY A 78 -13.25 -12.44 -5.02
CA GLY A 78 -13.38 -11.72 -3.74
C GLY A 78 -13.58 -10.21 -3.93
N GLU A 79 -12.80 -9.58 -4.81
CA GLU A 79 -12.96 -8.16 -5.15
C GLU A 79 -14.30 -7.87 -5.82
N PHE A 80 -14.78 -8.75 -6.69
CA PHE A 80 -16.10 -8.63 -7.30
C PHE A 80 -17.21 -8.68 -6.24
N LEU A 81 -17.18 -9.64 -5.32
CA LEU A 81 -18.12 -9.75 -4.22
C LEU A 81 -18.06 -8.54 -3.29
N LYS A 82 -16.86 -8.09 -2.93
CA LYS A 82 -16.64 -6.90 -2.12
C LYS A 82 -17.31 -5.67 -2.77
N SER A 83 -17.08 -5.48 -4.06
CA SER A 83 -17.66 -4.34 -4.79
C SER A 83 -19.18 -4.43 -4.93
N ALA A 84 -19.73 -5.64 -5.11
CA ALA A 84 -21.15 -5.87 -5.20
C ALA A 84 -21.88 -5.64 -3.87
N LEU A 85 -21.26 -6.06 -2.75
CA LEU A 85 -21.82 -5.86 -1.41
C LEU A 85 -21.61 -4.43 -0.89
N ASN A 86 -20.55 -3.77 -1.32
CA ASN A 86 -20.18 -2.38 -0.99
C ASN A 86 -20.37 -2.01 0.49
N GLN A 87 -19.92 -2.88 1.40
CA GLN A 87 -20.08 -2.70 2.83
C GLN A 87 -19.06 -1.73 3.41
N ASN A 88 -19.48 -0.97 4.42
CA ASN A 88 -18.61 -0.03 5.13
C ASN A 88 -18.15 -0.63 6.46
N ASN A 89 -16.85 -0.94 6.58
CA ASN A 89 -16.23 -1.53 7.77
C ASN A 89 -15.92 -0.52 8.89
N LEU A 90 -16.48 0.70 8.85
CA LEU A 90 -16.24 1.73 9.87
C LEU A 90 -16.70 1.29 11.27
N LYS A 91 -17.80 0.55 11.33
CA LYS A 91 -18.35 0.01 12.58
C LYS A 91 -18.75 -1.44 12.38
N TRP A 92 -18.61 -2.24 13.43
CA TRP A 92 -18.99 -3.65 13.39
C TRP A 92 -20.44 -3.86 12.91
N HIS A 93 -21.37 -3.03 13.37
CA HIS A 93 -22.79 -3.13 12.97
C HIS A 93 -23.04 -2.89 11.48
N SER A 94 -22.21 -2.11 10.80
CA SER A 94 -22.39 -1.83 9.37
C SER A 94 -21.82 -2.93 8.48
N ALA A 95 -20.88 -3.73 8.97
CA ALA A 95 -20.24 -4.80 8.21
C ALA A 95 -19.75 -5.94 9.11
N PRO A 96 -20.66 -6.64 9.83
CA PRO A 96 -20.23 -7.62 10.83
C PRO A 96 -19.41 -8.76 10.24
N ALA A 97 -19.86 -9.37 9.15
CA ALA A 97 -19.15 -10.46 8.49
C ALA A 97 -17.77 -10.02 7.97
N ASN A 98 -17.68 -8.89 7.30
CA ASN A 98 -16.40 -8.39 6.76
C ASN A 98 -15.41 -8.05 7.87
N THR A 99 -15.89 -7.50 8.98
CA THR A 99 -15.03 -7.18 10.13
C THR A 99 -14.47 -8.44 10.78
N GLU A 100 -15.26 -9.50 10.92
CA GLU A 100 -14.77 -10.77 11.47
C GLU A 100 -13.83 -11.48 10.49
N ILE A 101 -14.08 -11.44 9.18
CA ILE A 101 -13.16 -11.97 8.17
C ILE A 101 -11.82 -11.23 8.22
N GLU A 102 -11.83 -9.90 8.35
CA GLU A 102 -10.60 -9.11 8.48
C GLU A 102 -9.78 -9.55 9.69
N LYS A 103 -10.40 -9.70 10.86
CA LYS A 103 -9.72 -10.19 12.07
C LYS A 103 -9.10 -11.57 11.88
N ILE A 104 -9.85 -12.50 11.28
CA ILE A 104 -9.36 -13.86 10.99
C ILE A 104 -8.12 -13.80 10.06
N CYS A 105 -8.17 -12.98 9.02
CA CYS A 105 -7.04 -12.83 8.11
C CYS A 105 -5.82 -12.21 8.80
N ILE A 106 -6.01 -11.22 9.68
CA ILE A 106 -4.95 -10.62 10.49
C ILE A 106 -4.32 -11.66 11.40
N ASP A 107 -5.12 -12.49 12.06
CA ASP A 107 -4.64 -13.57 12.91
C ASP A 107 -3.82 -14.62 12.13
N TRP A 108 -4.26 -14.98 10.95
CA TRP A 108 -3.53 -15.92 10.08
C TRP A 108 -2.17 -15.34 9.66
N ILE A 109 -2.15 -14.08 9.21
CA ILE A 109 -0.89 -13.42 8.82
C ILE A 109 0.04 -13.32 10.04
N SER A 110 -0.47 -12.91 11.20
CA SER A 110 0.32 -12.79 12.43
C SER A 110 0.93 -14.12 12.88
N LYS A 111 0.18 -15.22 12.75
CA LYS A 111 0.69 -16.58 13.01
C LYS A 111 1.76 -16.97 11.99
N PHE A 112 1.52 -16.69 10.72
CA PHE A 112 2.44 -17.01 9.63
C PHE A 112 3.80 -16.34 9.80
N ILE A 113 3.83 -15.08 10.26
CA ILE A 113 5.09 -14.32 10.47
C ILE A 113 5.65 -14.48 11.90
N GLY A 114 5.05 -15.31 12.76
CA GLY A 114 5.50 -15.52 14.13
C GLY A 114 5.25 -14.34 15.09
N TYR A 115 4.33 -13.44 14.76
CA TYR A 115 4.00 -12.22 15.54
C TYR A 115 2.73 -12.36 16.37
N TYR A 116 2.08 -13.52 16.33
CA TYR A 116 0.79 -13.75 16.98
C TYR A 116 0.88 -13.77 18.50
N ASN A 117 -0.04 -13.04 19.14
CA ASN A 117 -0.37 -13.19 20.57
C ASN A 117 -1.88 -12.92 20.76
N LYS A 118 -2.44 -13.29 21.94
CA LYS A 118 -3.89 -13.15 22.22
C LYS A 118 -4.40 -11.70 22.23
N LYS A 119 -3.51 -10.70 22.29
CA LYS A 119 -3.84 -9.26 22.28
C LYS A 119 -3.52 -8.62 20.94
N ASN A 120 -3.29 -9.43 19.92
CA ASN A 120 -2.98 -8.94 18.57
C ASN A 120 -4.08 -8.06 18.04
N ALA A 121 -3.69 -6.96 17.43
CA ALA A 121 -4.57 -6.09 16.69
C ALA A 121 -3.89 -5.70 15.38
N GLY A 122 -4.68 -5.49 14.36
CA GLY A 122 -4.20 -5.05 13.06
C GLY A 122 -5.35 -4.50 12.22
N VAL A 123 -5.00 -3.92 11.10
CA VAL A 123 -5.93 -3.39 10.11
C VAL A 123 -5.31 -3.48 8.73
N PHE A 124 -6.10 -3.82 7.73
CA PHE A 124 -5.69 -3.68 6.34
C PHE A 124 -5.81 -2.23 5.89
N VAL A 125 -4.78 -1.76 5.20
CA VAL A 125 -4.72 -0.38 4.69
C VAL A 125 -4.36 -0.36 3.20
N SER A 126 -4.58 0.77 2.56
CA SER A 126 -4.28 0.96 1.14
C SER A 126 -2.78 1.16 0.90
N GLY A 127 -2.02 0.07 0.97
CA GLY A 127 -0.60 0.03 0.63
C GLY A 127 0.37 0.32 1.78
N GLY A 128 1.64 -0.06 1.59
CA GLY A 128 2.70 0.02 2.59
C GLY A 128 2.99 1.45 3.09
N SER A 129 2.80 2.47 2.25
CA SER A 129 2.99 3.87 2.67
C SER A 129 1.99 4.29 3.74
N VAL A 130 0.72 3.87 3.63
CA VAL A 130 -0.30 4.13 4.65
C VAL A 130 -0.03 3.30 5.90
N ALA A 131 0.44 2.05 5.75
CA ALA A 131 0.84 1.22 6.88
C ALA A 131 1.97 1.88 7.69
N ASN A 132 3.01 2.39 7.04
CA ASN A 132 4.10 3.10 7.69
C ASN A 132 3.62 4.39 8.37
N LEU A 133 2.77 5.17 7.69
CA LEU A 133 2.16 6.38 8.27
C LEU A 133 1.37 6.06 9.54
N MET A 134 0.52 5.04 9.52
CA MET A 134 -0.27 4.63 10.68
C MET A 134 0.60 4.14 11.83
N ASN A 135 1.63 3.32 11.55
CA ASN A 135 2.55 2.82 12.57
C ASN A 135 3.28 4.00 13.26
N ILE A 136 3.78 4.97 12.51
CA ILE A 136 4.46 6.14 13.07
C ILE A 136 3.47 7.02 13.85
N ALA A 137 2.23 7.17 13.39
CA ALA A 137 1.19 7.88 14.12
C ALA A 137 0.87 7.22 15.47
N ILE A 138 0.79 5.88 15.50
CA ILE A 138 0.59 5.10 16.73
C ILE A 138 1.77 5.28 17.68
N ILE A 139 3.01 5.16 17.17
CA ILE A 139 4.23 5.37 17.95
C ILE A 139 4.26 6.78 18.53
N ARG A 140 3.95 7.81 17.72
CA ARG A 140 3.83 9.20 18.17
C ARG A 140 2.86 9.34 19.34
N LYS A 141 1.69 8.68 19.25
CA LYS A 141 0.68 8.70 20.30
C LYS A 141 1.15 8.00 21.59
N ILE A 142 1.83 6.86 21.47
CA ILE A 142 2.27 6.05 22.63
C ILE A 142 3.50 6.66 23.33
N LYS A 143 4.42 7.27 22.56
CA LYS A 143 5.70 7.78 23.04
C LYS A 143 5.73 9.28 23.25
N GLY A 144 4.73 10.00 22.75
CA GLY A 144 4.59 11.41 22.95
C GLY A 144 4.02 11.76 24.34
N HIS A 145 3.88 13.05 24.59
CA HIS A 145 3.28 13.57 25.83
C HIS A 145 1.80 13.17 25.92
N ASP A 146 1.25 13.06 27.13
CA ASP A 146 -0.16 12.66 27.37
C ASP A 146 -1.18 13.56 26.66
N SER A 147 -0.85 14.84 26.50
CA SER A 147 -1.71 15.80 25.79
C SER A 147 -1.49 15.85 24.28
N ILE A 148 -0.61 15.01 23.69
CA ILE A 148 -0.25 15.08 22.26
C ILE A 148 -1.45 15.00 21.32
N ASN A 149 -2.53 14.37 21.75
CA ASN A 149 -3.77 14.28 20.99
C ASN A 149 -4.58 15.58 20.96
N LYS A 150 -4.37 16.48 21.95
CA LYS A 150 -5.07 17.75 22.10
C LYS A 150 -4.21 18.91 21.62
N ASP A 151 -2.97 18.92 22.04
CA ASP A 151 -2.04 20.04 21.87
C ASP A 151 -1.09 19.83 20.67
N GLY A 152 -1.13 18.66 20.04
CA GLY A 152 -0.22 18.29 18.94
C GLY A 152 1.19 18.02 19.44
N ILE A 153 2.18 18.27 18.58
CA ILE A 153 3.60 18.02 18.89
C ILE A 153 4.27 19.21 19.57
N TYR A 154 3.59 20.34 19.72
CA TYR A 154 4.13 21.54 20.32
C TYR A 154 4.48 21.31 21.81
N GLY A 155 5.65 21.77 22.23
CA GLY A 155 6.11 21.61 23.61
C GLY A 155 6.53 20.18 23.99
N ASN A 156 6.42 19.22 23.07
CA ASN A 156 6.90 17.87 23.29
C ASN A 156 8.43 17.78 23.12
N LYS A 157 9.03 16.81 23.83
CA LYS A 157 10.41 16.43 23.55
C LYS A 157 10.51 15.91 22.11
N THR A 158 11.62 16.23 21.46
CA THR A 158 11.92 15.76 20.11
C THR A 158 11.88 14.24 20.05
N MET A 159 11.03 13.69 19.19
CA MET A 159 10.94 12.26 18.95
C MET A 159 11.81 11.91 17.76
N ARG A 160 12.81 11.05 17.94
CA ARG A 160 13.64 10.53 16.85
C ARG A 160 13.19 9.13 16.46
N ILE A 161 13.23 8.86 15.16
CA ILE A 161 12.97 7.54 14.59
C ILE A 161 14.23 7.08 13.88
N TYR A 162 14.67 5.86 14.19
CA TYR A 162 15.86 5.26 13.61
C TYR A 162 15.46 4.22 12.57
N VAL A 163 16.02 4.31 11.38
CA VAL A 163 15.75 3.41 10.28
C VAL A 163 17.03 3.06 9.55
N SER A 164 17.00 1.98 8.78
CA SER A 164 18.08 1.70 7.83
C SER A 164 18.12 2.78 6.75
N LYS A 165 19.32 3.11 6.25
CA LYS A 165 19.51 3.99 5.09
C LYS A 165 18.76 3.49 3.85
N GLU A 166 18.57 2.18 3.74
CA GLU A 166 17.84 1.53 2.65
C GLU A 166 16.31 1.52 2.86
N SER A 167 15.82 2.16 3.92
CA SER A 167 14.38 2.20 4.19
C SER A 167 13.63 2.98 3.12
N HIS A 168 12.43 2.49 2.80
CA HIS A 168 11.59 3.08 1.77
C HIS A 168 11.19 4.52 2.13
N SER A 169 11.19 5.41 1.14
CA SER A 169 10.91 6.86 1.27
C SER A 169 9.53 7.22 1.86
N SER A 170 8.62 6.24 2.01
CA SER A 170 7.34 6.45 2.70
C SER A 170 7.51 6.81 4.17
N ILE A 171 8.62 6.42 4.80
CA ILE A 171 8.92 6.79 6.18
C ILE A 171 9.27 8.29 6.26
N ASP A 172 10.10 8.79 5.34
CA ASP A 172 10.40 10.23 5.23
C ASP A 172 9.11 11.05 5.08
N LYS A 173 8.21 10.62 4.19
CA LYS A 173 6.91 11.25 3.97
C LYS A 173 6.01 11.19 5.20
N ALA A 174 6.04 10.10 5.95
CA ALA A 174 5.26 9.98 7.17
C ALA A 174 5.77 10.92 8.27
N MET A 175 7.10 11.12 8.38
CA MET A 175 7.70 12.10 9.31
C MET A 175 7.23 13.51 8.99
N ASP A 176 7.20 13.86 7.71
CA ASP A 176 6.72 15.16 7.23
C ASP A 176 5.22 15.37 7.53
N ILE A 177 4.38 14.46 7.04
CA ILE A 177 2.91 14.53 7.22
C ILE A 177 2.49 14.59 8.69
N LEU A 178 3.19 13.86 9.56
CA LEU A 178 2.87 13.81 10.99
C LEU A 178 3.50 14.97 11.78
N GLY A 179 4.20 15.88 11.12
CA GLY A 179 4.85 17.03 11.73
C GLY A 179 6.01 16.69 12.65
N LEU A 180 6.56 15.49 12.56
CA LEU A 180 7.71 15.06 13.35
C LEU A 180 9.02 15.67 12.87
N GLY A 181 9.06 16.12 11.62
CA GLY A 181 10.23 16.69 10.97
C GLY A 181 11.21 15.66 10.43
N ILE A 182 11.61 15.83 9.17
CA ILE A 182 12.52 14.89 8.47
C ILE A 182 13.89 14.82 9.16
N ASN A 183 14.36 15.89 9.76
CA ASN A 183 15.63 15.93 10.49
C ASN A 183 15.65 15.02 11.73
N ASN A 184 14.50 14.58 12.19
CA ASN A 184 14.37 13.63 13.31
C ASN A 184 14.31 12.16 12.84
N LEU A 185 14.43 11.93 11.55
CA LEU A 185 14.60 10.60 10.98
C LEU A 185 16.09 10.30 10.85
N VAL A 186 16.59 9.45 11.72
CA VAL A 186 18.01 9.07 11.77
C VAL A 186 18.23 7.83 10.90
N LYS A 187 18.94 8.00 9.80
CA LYS A 187 19.27 6.91 8.88
C LYS A 187 20.59 6.26 9.31
N ILE A 188 20.54 4.98 9.63
CA ILE A 188 21.67 4.16 10.06
C ILE A 188 22.28 3.49 8.82
N GLU A 189 23.60 3.61 8.67
CA GLU A 189 24.34 2.98 7.59
C GLU A 189 24.19 1.45 7.62
N VAL A 190 24.33 0.86 6.44
CA VAL A 190 24.28 -0.60 6.24
C VAL A 190 25.67 -1.13 5.88
N ASP A 191 25.85 -2.43 5.99
CA ASP A 191 27.02 -3.12 5.49
C ASP A 191 26.92 -3.41 3.97
N ASP A 192 27.93 -4.07 3.42
CA ASP A 192 28.00 -4.43 2.00
C ASP A 192 26.90 -5.43 1.58
N GLU A 193 26.25 -6.07 2.53
CA GLU A 193 25.08 -6.95 2.32
C GLU A 193 23.75 -6.22 2.53
N PHE A 194 23.75 -4.89 2.63
CA PHE A 194 22.58 -4.03 2.89
C PHE A 194 21.86 -4.28 4.22
N LYS A 195 22.57 -4.85 5.21
CA LYS A 195 22.04 -5.10 6.56
C LYS A 195 22.33 -3.92 7.47
N LEU A 196 21.31 -3.47 8.21
CA LEU A 196 21.48 -2.46 9.25
C LEU A 196 22.47 -2.95 10.31
N GLN A 197 23.40 -2.09 10.70
CA GLN A 197 24.44 -2.39 11.70
C GLN A 197 23.97 -2.06 13.11
N PRO A 198 23.69 -3.06 13.98
CA PRO A 198 23.17 -2.81 15.33
C PRO A 198 24.12 -2.03 16.23
N LYS A 199 25.43 -2.10 15.97
CA LYS A 199 26.45 -1.34 16.71
C LYS A 199 26.28 0.17 16.46
N LEU A 200 26.21 0.58 15.18
CA LEU A 200 26.00 1.97 14.81
C LEU A 200 24.68 2.51 15.32
N LEU A 201 23.61 1.71 15.29
CA LEU A 201 22.32 2.08 15.87
C LEU A 201 22.44 2.36 17.38
N ARG A 202 23.13 1.49 18.12
CA ARG A 202 23.32 1.69 19.58
C ARG A 202 24.15 2.92 19.90
N GLU A 203 25.21 3.17 19.13
CA GLU A 203 26.06 4.35 19.27
C GLU A 203 25.24 5.61 19.03
N LYS A 204 24.45 5.63 17.95
CA LYS A 204 23.61 6.79 17.62
C LYS A 204 22.53 7.08 18.66
N ILE A 205 21.87 6.03 19.18
CA ILE A 205 20.91 6.19 20.27
C ILE A 205 21.58 6.77 21.53
N ARG A 206 22.80 6.31 21.87
CA ARG A 206 23.51 6.84 23.04
C ARG A 206 23.89 8.31 22.86
N GLU A 207 24.37 8.71 21.68
CA GLU A 207 24.67 10.11 21.36
C GLU A 207 23.44 11.01 21.55
N ASP A 208 22.28 10.52 21.13
CA ASP A 208 21.03 11.28 21.17
C ASP A 208 20.37 11.32 22.57
N LEU A 209 20.82 10.49 23.52
CA LEU A 209 20.33 10.46 24.90
C LEU A 209 21.21 11.29 25.87
N ASN A 210 22.44 11.66 25.47
CA ASN A 210 23.35 12.52 26.22
C ASN A 210 23.13 14.00 25.87
#